data_1cb899920a3312a616e2c237f0465c17
#
_entry.id   1cb899920a3312a616e2c237f0465c17
#
_cell.length_a   1.000
_cell.length_b   1.000
_cell.length_c   1.000
_cell.angle_alpha   90.00
_cell.angle_beta   90.00
_cell.angle_gamma   90.00
#
_symmetry.space_group_name_H-M   'P 1'
#
loop_
_entity.id
_entity.type
_entity.pdbx_description
1 polymer ?
#
loop_
_entity_poly.entity_id
_entity_poly.type
_entity_poly.pdbx_seq_one_letter_code
_entity_poly.pdbx_strand_id
1 'polypeptide(L)'
;MARPLYSDKRLLSVGLLVGAAVGVWAGNRARELTSRQPAPPSLINWGHARSIAANMNRESMLAADQRRELDATYRALVGRAVPLVADYTGDQLPKALSRVYVFDRVDWINANVESFAEMFRPLEALNPLKDSQAPRVVSVLWGTLNQSMLSAELGFLLGYLARRVLGQYDLAVLGREPVEGGKLYFVQPNIGGVELALRLPADDFRLWLTLHEVTHAFEFEAHPWLRTHVNGLLETYFGFLSQDIEHLRRGLDGLKVFWDRARTRDGNNGSWLELVMTPEQRGLFNQMQATMSVVEGYSNHVMNAVGKQLIPTYDVISKRFERRQQQRTPAEHLFARLTGLDIKMEQYRQGQAFVDYVAEHRGHAFVRQVWTGPQWLPTIEEIRDPERWITRVSTL
;
A
#
# COMPACT_ATOMS: atom_id res chain seq x y z
N MET A 1 26.17 46.53 26.29
CA MET A 1 26.59 45.53 27.31
C MET A 1 25.72 44.27 27.17
N ALA A 2 26.23 43.27 26.48
CA ALA A 2 25.58 41.98 26.27
C ALA A 2 25.94 41.05 27.43
N ARG A 3 24.96 40.51 28.13
CA ARG A 3 25.13 39.48 29.17
C ARG A 3 25.45 38.13 28.49
N PRO A 4 26.42 37.35 29.02
CA PRO A 4 26.73 36.04 28.46
C PRO A 4 25.69 35.01 28.86
N LEU A 5 25.22 34.25 27.88
CA LEU A 5 24.28 33.11 27.94
C LEU A 5 24.95 31.81 28.44
N TYR A 6 25.68 31.89 29.59
CA TYR A 6 26.34 30.71 30.13
C TYR A 6 26.18 30.64 31.63
N SER A 7 25.09 30.06 32.11
CA SER A 7 25.05 29.33 33.40
C SER A 7 23.67 28.69 33.65
N ASP A 8 23.19 27.85 32.77
CA ASP A 8 22.07 27.00 33.17
C ASP A 8 22.60 25.61 33.56
N LYS A 9 23.01 25.47 34.83
CA LYS A 9 23.50 24.22 35.42
C LYS A 9 22.49 23.07 35.26
N ARG A 10 21.21 23.38 34.97
CA ARG A 10 20.14 22.40 34.73
C ARG A 10 20.25 21.80 33.34
N LEU A 11 20.64 22.54 32.32
CA LEU A 11 20.88 22.01 30.96
C LEU A 11 22.12 21.12 30.91
N LEU A 12 23.17 21.45 31.62
CA LEU A 12 24.37 20.62 31.79
C LEU A 12 24.07 19.33 32.56
N SER A 13 23.25 19.37 33.61
CA SER A 13 22.85 18.16 34.35
C SER A 13 21.91 17.25 33.57
N VAL A 14 21.00 17.77 32.74
CA VAL A 14 20.15 16.98 31.85
C VAL A 14 20.99 16.34 30.73
N GLY A 15 21.91 17.07 30.11
CA GLY A 15 22.84 16.53 29.11
C GLY A 15 23.74 15.42 29.68
N LEU A 16 24.24 15.56 30.92
CA LEU A 16 25.03 14.53 31.59
C LEU A 16 24.18 13.30 31.97
N LEU A 17 22.95 13.48 32.42
CA LEU A 17 22.05 12.36 32.73
C LEU A 17 21.62 11.59 31.46
N VAL A 18 21.31 12.27 30.37
CA VAL A 18 21.02 11.65 29.07
C VAL A 18 22.27 10.95 28.54
N GLY A 19 23.43 11.60 28.62
CA GLY A 19 24.71 10.99 28.21
C GLY A 19 25.08 9.75 29.05
N ALA A 20 24.86 9.82 30.39
CA ALA A 20 25.06 8.68 31.26
C ALA A 20 24.06 7.54 31.03
N ALA A 21 22.79 7.86 30.81
CA ALA A 21 21.76 6.86 30.49
C ALA A 21 22.05 6.17 29.15
N VAL A 22 22.45 6.91 28.12
CA VAL A 22 22.90 6.37 26.82
C VAL A 22 24.19 5.57 27.00
N GLY A 23 25.14 6.03 27.82
CA GLY A 23 26.38 5.31 28.09
C GLY A 23 26.18 4.01 28.87
N VAL A 24 25.28 3.98 29.86
CA VAL A 24 24.92 2.76 30.60
C VAL A 24 24.14 1.79 29.72
N TRP A 25 23.20 2.28 28.92
CA TRP A 25 22.48 1.47 27.94
C TRP A 25 23.43 0.87 26.89
N ALA A 26 24.31 1.67 26.30
CA ALA A 26 25.31 1.22 25.34
C ALA A 26 26.31 0.23 25.99
N GLY A 27 26.73 0.47 27.24
CA GLY A 27 27.62 -0.43 27.98
C GLY A 27 26.99 -1.78 28.33
N ASN A 28 25.71 -1.78 28.76
CA ASN A 28 24.97 -3.01 29.02
C ASN A 28 24.71 -3.80 27.71
N ARG A 29 24.36 -3.10 26.64
CA ARG A 29 24.18 -3.71 25.34
C ARG A 29 25.49 -4.28 24.75
N ALA A 30 26.61 -3.58 24.96
CA ALA A 30 27.94 -4.09 24.58
C ALA A 30 28.33 -5.34 25.37
N ARG A 31 27.98 -5.45 26.65
CA ARG A 31 28.21 -6.66 27.48
C ARG A 31 27.34 -7.85 27.05
N GLU A 32 26.06 -7.62 26.72
CA GLU A 32 25.19 -8.65 26.16
C GLU A 32 25.73 -9.17 24.81
N LEU A 33 26.31 -8.28 23.97
CA LEU A 33 26.84 -8.59 22.65
C LEU A 33 28.19 -9.33 22.70
N THR A 34 28.93 -9.22 23.79
CA THR A 34 30.19 -9.97 23.98
C THR A 34 29.99 -11.39 24.51
N SER A 35 28.84 -11.67 25.11
CA SER A 35 28.54 -12.97 25.72
C SER A 35 27.86 -14.00 24.78
N ARG A 36 27.28 -13.56 23.67
CA ARG A 36 26.69 -14.39 22.59
C ARG A 36 27.21 -13.89 21.25
N GLN A 37 27.47 -14.79 20.31
CA GLN A 37 27.74 -14.37 18.93
C GLN A 37 26.41 -13.95 18.28
N PRO A 38 25.96 -12.70 18.38
CA PRO A 38 24.70 -12.30 17.79
C PRO A 38 24.89 -12.21 16.28
N ALA A 39 23.93 -12.76 15.56
CA ALA A 39 23.75 -12.45 14.15
C ALA A 39 23.64 -10.92 13.98
N PRO A 40 24.13 -10.34 12.86
CA PRO A 40 23.92 -8.93 12.59
C PRO A 40 22.42 -8.61 12.66
N PRO A 41 22.03 -7.44 13.23
CA PRO A 41 20.63 -7.08 13.34
C PRO A 41 20.00 -7.00 11.94
N SER A 42 18.74 -7.43 11.84
CA SER A 42 17.94 -7.23 10.61
C SER A 42 17.86 -5.73 10.27
N LEU A 43 17.64 -5.37 9.01
CA LEU A 43 17.47 -3.97 8.60
C LEU A 43 16.23 -3.36 9.26
N ILE A 44 15.16 -4.14 9.43
CA ILE A 44 13.88 -3.71 9.95
C ILE A 44 13.51 -4.57 11.16
N ASN A 45 13.16 -3.91 12.27
CA ASN A 45 12.49 -4.56 13.40
C ASN A 45 10.97 -4.37 13.25
N TRP A 46 10.32 -5.35 12.63
CA TRP A 46 8.88 -5.33 12.37
C TRP A 46 8.04 -5.26 13.64
N GLY A 47 8.51 -5.84 14.74
CA GLY A 47 7.86 -5.70 16.05
C GLY A 47 7.85 -4.25 16.55
N HIS A 48 8.96 -3.53 16.34
CA HIS A 48 9.05 -2.11 16.67
C HIS A 48 8.18 -1.24 15.76
N ALA A 49 8.24 -1.46 14.44
CA ALA A 49 7.38 -0.78 13.47
C ALA A 49 5.90 -0.96 13.79
N ARG A 50 5.47 -2.22 14.06
CA ARG A 50 4.12 -2.56 14.49
C ARG A 50 3.71 -1.81 15.77
N SER A 51 4.59 -1.77 16.76
CA SER A 51 4.31 -1.11 18.05
C SER A 51 4.08 0.39 17.86
N ILE A 52 4.89 1.06 17.04
CA ILE A 52 4.72 2.48 16.71
C ILE A 52 3.40 2.71 15.99
N ALA A 53 3.12 1.94 14.94
CA ALA A 53 1.89 2.06 14.16
C ALA A 53 0.64 1.85 15.03
N ALA A 54 0.64 0.83 15.88
CA ALA A 54 -0.45 0.53 16.80
C ALA A 54 -0.64 1.64 17.85
N ASN A 55 0.46 2.16 18.43
CA ASN A 55 0.39 3.26 19.40
C ASN A 55 -0.24 4.53 18.81
N MET A 56 0.03 4.82 17.54
CA MET A 56 -0.57 5.96 16.81
C MET A 56 -2.08 5.81 16.60
N ASN A 57 -2.64 4.61 16.76
CA ASN A 57 -4.02 4.29 16.40
C ASN A 57 -4.84 3.66 17.54
N ARG A 58 -4.35 3.73 18.78
CA ARG A 58 -5.02 3.12 19.96
C ARG A 58 -6.43 3.63 20.21
N GLU A 59 -6.70 4.87 19.87
CA GLU A 59 -8.02 5.51 20.05
C GLU A 59 -9.10 4.92 19.13
N SER A 60 -8.73 4.08 18.18
CA SER A 60 -9.67 3.49 17.20
C SER A 60 -10.18 2.10 17.58
N MET A 61 -9.82 1.58 18.74
CA MET A 61 -10.21 0.22 19.16
C MET A 61 -11.73 0.08 19.29
N LEU A 62 -12.27 -0.97 18.69
CA LEU A 62 -13.68 -1.31 18.73
C LEU A 62 -14.01 -2.17 19.96
N ALA A 63 -15.11 -1.86 20.63
CA ALA A 63 -15.64 -2.72 21.67
C ALA A 63 -16.16 -4.05 21.07
N ALA A 64 -16.11 -5.12 21.86
CA ALA A 64 -16.44 -6.46 21.37
C ALA A 64 -17.91 -6.64 20.93
N ASP A 65 -18.83 -5.97 21.60
CA ASP A 65 -20.25 -5.92 21.26
C ASP A 65 -20.50 -5.15 19.98
N GLN A 66 -19.92 -3.97 19.84
CA GLN A 66 -19.95 -3.16 18.62
C GLN A 66 -19.38 -3.92 17.42
N ARG A 67 -18.26 -4.64 17.61
CA ARG A 67 -17.66 -5.45 16.56
C ARG A 67 -18.62 -6.55 16.08
N ARG A 68 -19.30 -7.26 17.00
CA ARG A 68 -20.25 -8.32 16.62
C ARG A 68 -21.44 -7.79 15.81
N GLU A 69 -21.98 -6.64 16.19
CA GLU A 69 -23.06 -5.98 15.45
C GLU A 69 -22.63 -5.59 14.04
N LEU A 70 -21.45 -4.98 13.92
CA LEU A 70 -20.88 -4.59 12.64
C LEU A 70 -20.52 -5.79 11.75
N ASP A 71 -20.00 -6.88 12.32
CA ASP A 71 -19.75 -8.13 11.60
C ASP A 71 -21.05 -8.71 11.00
N ALA A 72 -22.15 -8.65 11.72
CA ALA A 72 -23.45 -9.08 11.20
C ALA A 72 -23.93 -8.16 10.06
N THR A 73 -23.78 -6.85 10.24
CA THR A 73 -24.15 -5.83 9.24
C THR A 73 -23.37 -6.04 7.94
N TYR A 74 -22.04 -6.12 8.00
CA TYR A 74 -21.23 -6.29 6.78
C TYR A 74 -21.42 -7.65 6.12
N ARG A 75 -21.64 -8.72 6.89
CA ARG A 75 -22.03 -10.02 6.29
C ARG A 75 -23.34 -9.94 5.51
N ALA A 76 -24.33 -9.23 6.03
CA ALA A 76 -25.58 -9.01 5.32
C ALA A 76 -25.38 -8.17 4.04
N LEU A 77 -24.56 -7.11 4.09
CA LEU A 77 -24.22 -6.29 2.94
C LEU A 77 -23.47 -7.08 1.86
N VAL A 78 -22.49 -7.90 2.24
CA VAL A 78 -21.77 -8.80 1.33
C VAL A 78 -22.73 -9.81 0.71
N GLY A 79 -23.62 -10.42 1.51
CA GLY A 79 -24.63 -11.34 1.00
C GLY A 79 -25.58 -10.70 -0.03
N ARG A 80 -25.85 -9.40 0.07
CA ARG A 80 -26.60 -8.63 -0.94
C ARG A 80 -25.76 -8.27 -2.16
N ALA A 81 -24.50 -7.89 -1.97
CA ALA A 81 -23.62 -7.42 -3.05
C ALA A 81 -23.19 -8.54 -3.98
N VAL A 82 -22.87 -9.73 -3.45
CA VAL A 82 -22.36 -10.86 -4.25
C VAL A 82 -23.25 -11.22 -5.44
N PRO A 83 -24.55 -11.50 -5.28
CA PRO A 83 -25.40 -11.84 -6.44
C PRO A 83 -25.52 -10.69 -7.44
N LEU A 84 -25.50 -9.43 -6.99
CA LEU A 84 -25.60 -8.27 -7.86
C LEU A 84 -24.33 -8.08 -8.72
N VAL A 85 -23.15 -8.27 -8.11
CA VAL A 85 -21.89 -8.24 -8.84
C VAL A 85 -21.78 -9.42 -9.79
N ALA A 86 -22.18 -10.63 -9.37
CA ALA A 86 -22.21 -11.82 -10.22
C ALA A 86 -23.11 -11.63 -11.46
N ASP A 87 -24.31 -11.08 -11.27
CA ASP A 87 -25.25 -10.82 -12.37
C ASP A 87 -24.71 -9.79 -13.35
N TYR A 88 -24.08 -8.72 -12.84
CA TYR A 88 -23.52 -7.68 -13.69
C TYR A 88 -22.24 -8.14 -14.42
N THR A 89 -21.31 -8.81 -13.74
CA THR A 89 -20.06 -9.26 -14.33
C THR A 89 -20.20 -10.51 -15.17
N GLY A 90 -21.20 -11.34 -14.89
CA GLY A 90 -21.38 -12.67 -15.46
C GLY A 90 -20.36 -13.69 -14.96
N ASP A 91 -19.58 -13.35 -13.93
CA ASP A 91 -18.62 -14.24 -13.29
C ASP A 91 -19.21 -14.92 -12.06
N GLN A 92 -18.60 -16.01 -11.63
CA GLN A 92 -19.02 -16.72 -10.43
C GLN A 92 -17.82 -16.88 -9.50
N LEU A 93 -18.05 -16.68 -8.21
CA LEU A 93 -17.04 -16.97 -7.21
C LEU A 93 -16.89 -18.48 -7.05
N PRO A 94 -15.66 -19.02 -7.12
CA PRO A 94 -15.40 -20.45 -6.94
C PRO A 94 -15.75 -20.93 -5.53
N LYS A 95 -15.70 -20.02 -4.54
CA LYS A 95 -16.08 -20.24 -3.15
C LYS A 95 -16.89 -19.05 -2.62
N ALA A 96 -17.84 -19.32 -1.73
CA ALA A 96 -18.59 -18.26 -1.07
C ALA A 96 -17.65 -17.34 -0.24
N LEU A 97 -17.89 -16.03 -0.29
CA LEU A 97 -17.23 -15.05 0.58
C LEU A 97 -17.78 -15.19 2.01
N SER A 98 -17.29 -16.20 2.73
CA SER A 98 -17.77 -16.52 4.09
C SER A 98 -17.01 -15.78 5.19
N ARG A 99 -15.89 -15.17 4.87
CA ARG A 99 -14.98 -14.54 5.85
C ARG A 99 -14.99 -13.03 5.69
N VAL A 100 -15.92 -12.39 6.39
CA VAL A 100 -16.06 -10.94 6.47
C VAL A 100 -15.63 -10.50 7.86
N TYR A 101 -14.68 -9.59 7.95
CA TYR A 101 -14.10 -9.11 9.19
C TYR A 101 -14.26 -7.60 9.31
N VAL A 102 -14.69 -7.14 10.47
CA VAL A 102 -14.64 -5.73 10.84
C VAL A 102 -13.41 -5.48 11.70
N PHE A 103 -12.54 -4.65 11.18
CA PHE A 103 -11.29 -4.27 11.82
C PHE A 103 -11.38 -2.88 12.43
N ASP A 104 -10.66 -2.67 13.52
CA ASP A 104 -10.13 -1.37 13.84
C ASP A 104 -8.76 -1.15 13.15
N ARG A 105 -8.16 0.02 13.35
CA ARG A 105 -6.87 0.33 12.71
C ARG A 105 -5.73 -0.55 13.20
N VAL A 106 -5.79 -0.96 14.48
CA VAL A 106 -4.76 -1.84 15.06
C VAL A 106 -4.86 -3.25 14.51
N ASP A 107 -6.09 -3.77 14.31
CA ASP A 107 -6.31 -5.04 13.63
C ASP A 107 -5.73 -5.03 12.21
N TRP A 108 -6.00 -3.94 11.46
CA TRP A 108 -5.47 -3.79 10.11
C TRP A 108 -3.93 -3.78 10.09
N ILE A 109 -3.29 -3.06 11.04
CA ILE A 109 -1.83 -3.06 11.18
C ILE A 109 -1.32 -4.46 11.45
N ASN A 110 -1.93 -5.18 12.40
CA ASN A 110 -1.53 -6.53 12.77
C ASN A 110 -1.65 -7.52 11.61
N ALA A 111 -2.72 -7.41 10.82
CA ALA A 111 -2.96 -8.28 9.68
C ALA A 111 -2.01 -8.01 8.51
N ASN A 112 -1.53 -6.76 8.35
CA ASN A 112 -0.69 -6.39 7.21
C ASN A 112 0.82 -6.45 7.48
N VAL A 113 1.27 -6.37 8.74
CA VAL A 113 2.69 -6.27 9.06
C VAL A 113 3.50 -7.47 8.55
N GLU A 114 2.93 -8.66 8.56
CA GLU A 114 3.59 -9.88 8.06
C GLU A 114 3.71 -9.86 6.53
N SER A 115 2.67 -9.42 5.82
CA SER A 115 2.71 -9.27 4.36
C SER A 115 3.74 -8.22 3.94
N PHE A 116 3.85 -7.10 4.67
CA PHE A 116 4.92 -6.13 4.45
C PHE A 116 6.29 -6.72 4.75
N ALA A 117 6.46 -7.51 5.81
CA ALA A 117 7.73 -8.14 6.14
C ALA A 117 8.17 -9.11 5.02
N GLU A 118 7.25 -9.91 4.48
CA GLU A 118 7.52 -10.77 3.34
C GLU A 118 7.92 -9.99 2.09
N MET A 119 7.20 -8.92 1.78
CA MET A 119 7.49 -8.06 0.64
C MET A 119 8.88 -7.42 0.74
N PHE A 120 9.32 -7.03 1.94
CA PHE A 120 10.63 -6.43 2.18
C PHE A 120 11.75 -7.45 2.42
N ARG A 121 11.47 -8.76 2.42
CA ARG A 121 12.48 -9.81 2.62
C ARG A 121 13.67 -9.74 1.64
N PRO A 122 13.49 -9.47 0.33
CA PRO A 122 14.63 -9.29 -0.58
C PRO A 122 15.58 -8.16 -0.15
N LEU A 123 15.07 -7.07 0.41
CA LEU A 123 15.87 -5.97 0.91
C LEU A 123 16.63 -6.33 2.19
N GLU A 124 16.07 -7.19 3.04
CA GLU A 124 16.76 -7.72 4.23
C GLU A 124 18.02 -8.54 3.87
N ALA A 125 18.02 -9.19 2.71
CA ALA A 125 19.18 -9.93 2.23
C ALA A 125 20.38 -9.00 1.92
N LEU A 126 20.14 -7.73 1.65
CA LEU A 126 21.13 -6.70 1.30
C LEU A 126 21.72 -5.99 2.52
N ASN A 127 21.47 -6.48 3.73
CA ASN A 127 21.95 -5.86 4.96
C ASN A 127 23.49 -5.65 4.90
N PRO A 128 23.97 -4.39 4.79
CA PRO A 128 25.41 -4.11 4.63
C PRO A 128 26.24 -4.52 5.85
N LEU A 129 25.61 -4.81 6.97
CA LEU A 129 26.29 -5.21 8.19
C LEU A 129 26.67 -6.69 8.20
N LYS A 130 26.11 -7.51 7.29
CA LYS A 130 26.46 -8.92 7.18
C LYS A 130 27.91 -9.13 6.73
N ASP A 131 28.44 -8.22 5.90
CA ASP A 131 29.78 -8.32 5.29
C ASP A 131 30.73 -7.19 5.70
N SER A 132 30.40 -6.40 6.73
CA SER A 132 31.17 -5.26 7.18
C SER A 132 32.51 -5.69 7.81
N GLN A 133 33.63 -5.15 7.31
CA GLN A 133 34.96 -5.29 7.93
C GLN A 133 35.19 -4.32 9.11
N ALA A 134 34.21 -3.49 9.45
CA ALA A 134 34.28 -2.57 10.58
C ALA A 134 34.38 -3.32 11.91
N PRO A 135 35.00 -2.73 12.96
CA PRO A 135 35.02 -3.31 14.29
C PRO A 135 33.58 -3.66 14.73
N ARG A 136 33.40 -4.88 15.22
CA ARG A 136 32.06 -5.46 15.49
C ARG A 136 31.16 -4.58 16.34
N VAL A 137 31.74 -3.87 17.33
CA VAL A 137 30.98 -2.95 18.21
C VAL A 137 30.44 -1.76 17.41
N VAL A 138 31.22 -1.21 16.51
CA VAL A 138 30.80 -0.07 15.65
C VAL A 138 29.71 -0.50 14.67
N SER A 139 29.89 -1.65 14.01
CA SER A 139 28.88 -2.17 13.06
C SER A 139 27.55 -2.51 13.74
N VAL A 140 27.58 -3.07 14.96
CA VAL A 140 26.36 -3.36 15.73
C VAL A 140 25.66 -2.09 16.21
N LEU A 141 26.39 -1.08 16.69
CA LEU A 141 25.80 0.20 17.11
C LEU A 141 25.15 0.95 15.94
N TRP A 142 25.88 1.09 14.81
CA TRP A 142 25.34 1.69 13.60
C TRP A 142 24.16 0.91 13.05
N GLY A 143 24.25 -0.43 13.07
CA GLY A 143 23.16 -1.28 12.65
C GLY A 143 21.90 -1.13 13.49
N THR A 144 22.06 -1.05 14.80
CA THR A 144 20.90 -0.88 15.72
C THR A 144 20.27 0.49 15.56
N LEU A 145 21.06 1.56 15.35
CA LEU A 145 20.53 2.90 15.09
C LEU A 145 19.78 2.96 13.77
N ASN A 146 20.37 2.45 12.69
CA ASN A 146 19.71 2.40 11.38
C ASN A 146 18.46 1.53 11.40
N GLN A 147 18.50 0.36 12.06
CA GLN A 147 17.34 -0.50 12.25
C GLN A 147 16.21 0.25 13.00
N SER A 148 16.54 0.93 14.10
CA SER A 148 15.55 1.65 14.90
C SER A 148 14.91 2.78 14.11
N MET A 149 15.70 3.52 13.34
CA MET A 149 15.23 4.63 12.50
C MET A 149 14.33 4.14 11.37
N LEU A 150 14.78 3.15 10.60
CA LEU A 150 14.00 2.57 9.50
C LEU A 150 12.72 1.89 9.99
N SER A 151 12.79 1.20 11.15
CA SER A 151 11.61 0.61 11.76
C SER A 151 10.61 1.66 12.23
N ALA A 152 11.08 2.80 12.72
CA ALA A 152 10.23 3.91 13.10
C ALA A 152 9.55 4.54 11.88
N GLU A 153 10.29 4.81 10.81
CA GLU A 153 9.75 5.34 9.55
C GLU A 153 8.65 4.42 8.98
N LEU A 154 8.91 3.12 8.92
CA LEU A 154 7.93 2.13 8.47
C LEU A 154 6.73 2.04 9.44
N GLY A 155 6.97 2.14 10.74
CA GLY A 155 5.89 2.21 11.74
C GLY A 155 5.00 3.43 11.56
N PHE A 156 5.57 4.60 11.31
CA PHE A 156 4.81 5.81 10.97
C PHE A 156 4.03 5.65 9.66
N LEU A 157 4.66 5.07 8.62
CA LEU A 157 4.01 4.80 7.35
C LEU A 157 2.80 3.86 7.51
N LEU A 158 2.98 2.72 8.20
CA LEU A 158 1.90 1.77 8.48
C LEU A 158 0.77 2.41 9.29
N GLY A 159 1.12 3.18 10.34
CA GLY A 159 0.14 3.90 11.14
C GLY A 159 -0.63 4.96 10.36
N TYR A 160 0.01 5.62 9.41
CA TYR A 160 -0.61 6.56 8.50
C TYR A 160 -1.54 5.88 7.49
N LEU A 161 -1.11 4.76 6.89
CA LEU A 161 -1.92 3.98 5.97
C LEU A 161 -3.16 3.40 6.66
N ALA A 162 -3.01 2.90 7.89
CA ALA A 162 -4.11 2.37 8.70
C ALA A 162 -5.27 3.37 8.91
N ARG A 163 -5.01 4.67 8.83
CA ARG A 163 -6.03 5.74 8.94
C ARG A 163 -6.77 6.03 7.63
N ARG A 164 -6.35 5.41 6.52
CA ARG A 164 -6.87 5.73 5.18
C ARG A 164 -7.63 4.60 4.52
N VAL A 165 -7.27 3.37 4.83
CA VAL A 165 -7.92 2.18 4.27
C VAL A 165 -9.35 2.09 4.79
N LEU A 166 -10.33 2.00 3.89
CA LEU A 166 -11.74 1.83 4.22
C LEU A 166 -12.12 0.35 4.21
N GLY A 167 -11.77 -0.34 3.13
CA GLY A 167 -11.93 -1.77 2.96
C GLY A 167 -10.69 -2.36 2.30
N GLN A 168 -10.62 -3.66 2.30
CA GLN A 168 -9.57 -4.39 1.61
C GLN A 168 -10.02 -5.83 1.35
N TYR A 169 -10.00 -6.22 0.08
CA TYR A 169 -10.07 -7.61 -0.30
C TYR A 169 -8.68 -8.23 -0.15
N ASP A 170 -8.60 -9.33 0.52
CA ASP A 170 -7.44 -10.17 0.80
C ASP A 170 -6.06 -9.49 0.89
N LEU A 171 -5.47 -9.55 2.07
CA LEU A 171 -4.12 -9.02 2.36
C LEU A 171 -3.01 -9.79 1.65
N ALA A 172 -3.30 -11.00 1.14
CA ALA A 172 -2.32 -11.92 0.58
C ALA A 172 -2.00 -11.68 -0.90
N VAL A 173 -2.53 -10.62 -1.52
CA VAL A 173 -2.10 -10.22 -2.88
C VAL A 173 -0.58 -9.98 -2.91
N LEU A 174 0.02 -9.61 -1.78
CA LEU A 174 1.45 -9.38 -1.62
C LEU A 174 2.19 -10.55 -0.93
N GLY A 175 1.50 -11.61 -0.51
CA GLY A 175 2.08 -12.76 0.21
C GLY A 175 2.29 -13.99 -0.70
N ARG A 176 3.36 -14.73 -0.45
CA ARG A 176 3.71 -15.95 -1.22
C ARG A 176 2.86 -17.16 -0.90
N GLU A 177 2.16 -17.18 0.24
CA GLU A 177 1.36 -18.33 0.61
C GLU A 177 -0.02 -18.29 -0.05
N PRO A 178 -0.57 -19.45 -0.46
CA PRO A 178 -1.98 -19.55 -0.82
C PRO A 178 -2.79 -19.36 0.45
N VAL A 179 -3.02 -18.09 0.82
CA VAL A 179 -4.00 -17.77 1.86
C VAL A 179 -5.32 -18.25 1.31
N GLU A 180 -6.07 -19.02 2.12
CA GLU A 180 -7.44 -19.41 1.78
C GLU A 180 -8.20 -18.14 1.35
N GLY A 181 -8.46 -18.00 0.05
CA GLY A 181 -9.06 -16.81 -0.55
C GLY A 181 -10.41 -16.45 0.05
N GLY A 182 -10.92 -15.30 -0.32
CA GLY A 182 -12.28 -14.89 0.04
C GLY A 182 -12.42 -14.20 1.39
N LYS A 183 -11.42 -13.47 1.84
CA LYS A 183 -11.50 -12.64 3.05
C LYS A 183 -11.74 -11.18 2.69
N LEU A 184 -12.77 -10.57 3.27
CA LEU A 184 -13.07 -9.15 3.16
C LEU A 184 -12.85 -8.47 4.50
N TYR A 185 -12.20 -7.32 4.50
CA TYR A 185 -11.90 -6.53 5.68
C TYR A 185 -12.46 -5.12 5.53
N PHE A 186 -13.16 -4.64 6.57
CA PHE A 186 -13.72 -3.30 6.64
C PHE A 186 -13.16 -2.57 7.86
N VAL A 187 -12.48 -1.44 7.64
CA VAL A 187 -11.86 -0.66 8.72
C VAL A 187 -12.86 0.36 9.24
N GLN A 188 -13.72 -0.07 10.15
CA GLN A 188 -14.89 0.70 10.62
C GLN A 188 -14.57 2.09 11.15
N PRO A 189 -13.50 2.36 11.93
CA PRO A 189 -13.20 3.72 12.39
C PRO A 189 -12.94 4.71 11.24
N ASN A 190 -12.43 4.23 10.11
CA ASN A 190 -12.21 5.07 8.93
C ASN A 190 -13.52 5.27 8.16
N ILE A 191 -14.32 4.21 8.01
CA ILE A 191 -15.63 4.26 7.37
C ILE A 191 -16.53 5.24 8.12
N GLY A 192 -16.69 5.07 9.43
CA GLY A 192 -17.48 5.99 10.27
C GLY A 192 -16.94 7.43 10.25
N GLY A 193 -15.62 7.60 10.18
CA GLY A 193 -15.01 8.91 10.01
C GLY A 193 -15.39 9.58 8.69
N VAL A 194 -15.48 8.82 7.59
CA VAL A 194 -15.93 9.32 6.28
C VAL A 194 -17.43 9.61 6.29
N GLU A 195 -18.23 8.69 6.84
CA GLU A 195 -19.68 8.86 7.01
C GLU A 195 -20.00 10.20 7.70
N LEU A 196 -19.32 10.47 8.82
CA LEU A 196 -19.48 11.70 9.59
C LEU A 196 -18.98 12.94 8.85
N ALA A 197 -17.75 12.90 8.35
CA ALA A 197 -17.11 14.05 7.70
C ALA A 197 -17.85 14.50 6.44
N LEU A 198 -18.37 13.55 5.67
CA LEU A 198 -19.11 13.82 4.44
C LEU A 198 -20.65 13.82 4.65
N ARG A 199 -21.12 13.59 5.87
CA ARG A 199 -22.56 13.50 6.20
C ARG A 199 -23.30 12.51 5.30
N LEU A 200 -22.71 11.32 5.11
CA LEU A 200 -23.26 10.27 4.25
C LEU A 200 -24.26 9.41 5.04
N PRO A 201 -25.34 8.92 4.42
CA PRO A 201 -26.18 7.87 4.98
C PRO A 201 -25.33 6.59 5.13
N ALA A 202 -25.22 6.08 6.36
CA ALA A 202 -24.31 4.99 6.69
C ALA A 202 -24.60 3.71 5.88
N ASP A 203 -25.87 3.30 5.81
CA ASP A 203 -26.27 2.06 5.12
C ASP A 203 -25.97 2.13 3.62
N ASP A 204 -26.27 3.24 2.99
CA ASP A 204 -26.03 3.48 1.56
C ASP A 204 -24.51 3.51 1.27
N PHE A 205 -23.74 4.22 2.11
CA PHE A 205 -22.30 4.32 1.94
C PHE A 205 -21.58 2.98 2.16
N ARG A 206 -22.01 2.22 3.18
CA ARG A 206 -21.48 0.88 3.45
C ARG A 206 -21.80 -0.10 2.32
N LEU A 207 -23.01 -0.05 1.78
CA LEU A 207 -23.37 -0.86 0.60
C LEU A 207 -22.52 -0.46 -0.61
N TRP A 208 -22.37 0.83 -0.86
CA TRP A 208 -21.53 1.37 -1.93
C TRP A 208 -20.08 0.86 -1.84
N LEU A 209 -19.46 0.95 -0.66
CA LEU A 209 -18.13 0.42 -0.40
C LEU A 209 -18.08 -1.11 -0.55
N THR A 210 -19.12 -1.80 -0.05
CA THR A 210 -19.17 -3.27 -0.13
C THR A 210 -19.23 -3.76 -1.58
N LEU A 211 -19.94 -3.07 -2.47
CA LEU A 211 -19.94 -3.38 -3.90
C LEU A 211 -18.54 -3.31 -4.50
N HIS A 212 -17.76 -2.29 -4.13
CA HIS A 212 -16.38 -2.14 -4.58
C HIS A 212 -15.48 -3.30 -4.12
N GLU A 213 -15.50 -3.60 -2.82
CA GLU A 213 -14.66 -4.66 -2.24
C GLU A 213 -15.06 -6.07 -2.72
N VAL A 214 -16.37 -6.31 -2.92
CA VAL A 214 -16.85 -7.56 -3.49
C VAL A 214 -16.42 -7.70 -4.95
N THR A 215 -16.36 -6.61 -5.73
CA THR A 215 -15.86 -6.67 -7.10
C THR A 215 -14.40 -7.08 -7.14
N HIS A 216 -13.56 -6.57 -6.24
CA HIS A 216 -12.18 -7.07 -6.11
C HIS A 216 -12.11 -8.57 -5.82
N ALA A 217 -13.03 -9.09 -5.00
CA ALA A 217 -13.10 -10.53 -4.78
C ALA A 217 -13.38 -11.30 -6.08
N PHE A 218 -14.28 -10.81 -6.94
CA PHE A 218 -14.52 -11.41 -8.25
C PHE A 218 -13.29 -11.33 -9.16
N GLU A 219 -12.63 -10.19 -9.24
CA GLU A 219 -11.42 -10.00 -10.05
C GLU A 219 -10.32 -11.02 -9.72
N PHE A 220 -10.07 -11.27 -8.45
CA PHE A 220 -8.97 -12.13 -8.01
C PHE A 220 -9.35 -13.61 -7.86
N GLU A 221 -10.60 -13.92 -7.47
CA GLU A 221 -11.04 -15.30 -7.27
C GLU A 221 -11.54 -15.96 -8.54
N ALA A 222 -12.24 -15.22 -9.40
CA ALA A 222 -12.65 -15.75 -10.70
C ALA A 222 -11.49 -15.81 -11.69
N HIS A 223 -10.45 -15.00 -11.49
CA HIS A 223 -9.27 -14.94 -12.36
C HIS A 223 -7.96 -15.16 -11.59
N PRO A 224 -7.66 -16.39 -11.13
CA PRO A 224 -6.50 -16.69 -10.26
C PRO A 224 -5.14 -16.29 -10.85
N TRP A 225 -5.03 -16.22 -12.19
CA TRP A 225 -3.83 -15.77 -12.88
C TRP A 225 -3.43 -14.33 -12.50
N LEU A 226 -4.43 -13.47 -12.18
CA LEU A 226 -4.18 -12.07 -11.84
C LEU A 226 -3.30 -11.93 -10.60
N ARG A 227 -3.56 -12.74 -9.57
CA ARG A 227 -2.73 -12.80 -8.35
C ARG A 227 -1.30 -13.20 -8.68
N THR A 228 -1.14 -14.27 -9.47
CA THR A 228 0.19 -14.74 -9.90
C THR A 228 0.92 -13.66 -10.71
N HIS A 229 0.21 -12.97 -11.60
CA HIS A 229 0.77 -11.89 -12.41
C HIS A 229 1.25 -10.71 -11.56
N VAL A 230 0.40 -10.20 -10.65
CA VAL A 230 0.76 -9.08 -9.76
C VAL A 230 1.95 -9.44 -8.85
N ASN A 231 1.96 -10.64 -8.27
CA ASN A 231 3.06 -11.11 -7.43
C ASN A 231 4.36 -11.24 -8.23
N GLY A 232 4.31 -11.76 -9.45
CA GLY A 232 5.47 -11.84 -10.34
C GLY A 232 6.06 -10.47 -10.70
N LEU A 233 5.20 -9.48 -10.97
CA LEU A 233 5.64 -8.10 -11.21
C LEU A 233 6.33 -7.50 -9.97
N LEU A 234 5.76 -7.70 -8.78
CA LEU A 234 6.34 -7.23 -7.52
C LEU A 234 7.67 -7.90 -7.20
N GLU A 235 7.76 -9.22 -7.32
CA GLU A 235 9.01 -9.97 -7.09
C GLU A 235 10.12 -9.51 -8.03
N THR A 236 9.80 -9.31 -9.30
CA THR A 236 10.77 -8.83 -10.29
C THR A 236 11.21 -7.39 -9.96
N TYR A 237 10.27 -6.53 -9.57
CA TYR A 237 10.57 -5.14 -9.17
C TYR A 237 11.49 -5.08 -7.94
N PHE A 238 11.23 -5.88 -6.92
CA PHE A 238 12.10 -5.97 -5.74
C PHE A 238 13.46 -6.60 -6.06
N GLY A 239 13.52 -7.53 -7.02
CA GLY A 239 14.76 -8.07 -7.53
C GLY A 239 15.67 -6.99 -8.13
N PHE A 240 15.12 -6.08 -8.93
CA PHE A 240 15.86 -4.93 -9.46
C PHE A 240 16.33 -3.96 -8.38
N LEU A 241 15.45 -3.63 -7.41
CA LEU A 241 15.85 -2.77 -6.29
C LEU A 241 17.02 -3.36 -5.50
N SER A 242 17.02 -4.68 -5.32
CA SER A 242 18.10 -5.39 -4.65
C SER A 242 19.43 -5.23 -5.40
N GLN A 243 19.43 -5.34 -6.72
CA GLN A 243 20.62 -5.16 -7.54
C GLN A 243 21.14 -3.71 -7.50
N ASP A 244 20.24 -2.72 -7.56
CA ASP A 244 20.62 -1.32 -7.51
C ASP A 244 21.26 -0.93 -6.15
N ILE A 245 20.72 -1.44 -5.04
CA ILE A 245 21.33 -1.23 -3.72
C ILE A 245 22.71 -1.89 -3.64
N GLU A 246 22.89 -3.08 -4.21
CA GLU A 246 24.19 -3.74 -4.27
C GLU A 246 25.21 -2.95 -5.11
N HIS A 247 24.77 -2.32 -6.21
CA HIS A 247 25.61 -1.41 -6.99
C HIS A 247 25.99 -0.15 -6.21
N LEU A 248 25.04 0.46 -5.49
CA LEU A 248 25.34 1.63 -4.61
C LEU A 248 26.32 1.27 -3.49
N ARG A 249 26.29 0.03 -2.99
CA ARG A 249 27.21 -0.49 -1.97
C ARG A 249 28.66 -0.56 -2.41
N ARG A 250 28.92 -0.67 -3.72
CA ARG A 250 30.28 -0.72 -4.30
C ARG A 250 31.01 0.62 -4.31
N GLY A 251 30.47 1.67 -3.68
CA GLY A 251 31.14 2.95 -3.40
C GLY A 251 30.86 4.04 -4.42
N LEU A 252 31.84 4.97 -4.57
CA LEU A 252 31.73 6.20 -5.38
C LEU A 252 31.33 5.97 -6.84
N ASP A 253 31.65 4.82 -7.42
CA ASP A 253 31.26 4.47 -8.78
C ASP A 253 29.73 4.21 -8.90
N GLY A 254 29.12 3.63 -7.89
CA GLY A 254 27.67 3.45 -7.84
C GLY A 254 26.92 4.78 -7.74
N LEU A 255 27.42 5.69 -6.90
CA LEU A 255 26.88 7.06 -6.79
C LEU A 255 27.03 7.84 -8.10
N LYS A 256 28.13 7.67 -8.82
CA LYS A 256 28.35 8.33 -10.11
C LYS A 256 27.34 7.87 -11.15
N VAL A 257 27.11 6.56 -11.26
CA VAL A 257 26.08 6.00 -12.15
C VAL A 257 24.68 6.54 -11.81
N PHE A 258 24.37 6.69 -10.53
CA PHE A 258 23.10 7.27 -10.06
C PHE A 258 22.97 8.75 -10.47
N TRP A 259 24.04 9.57 -10.25
CA TRP A 259 24.07 10.97 -10.63
C TRP A 259 24.07 11.19 -12.14
N ASP A 260 24.73 10.34 -12.91
CA ASP A 260 24.75 10.42 -14.37
C ASP A 260 23.35 10.09 -14.94
N ARG A 261 22.64 9.11 -14.38
CA ARG A 261 21.23 8.83 -14.73
C ARG A 261 20.30 10.00 -14.42
N ALA A 262 20.50 10.66 -13.28
CA ALA A 262 19.70 11.83 -12.90
C ALA A 262 19.99 13.07 -13.76
N ARG A 263 21.23 13.22 -14.29
CA ARG A 263 21.65 14.35 -15.12
C ARG A 263 21.29 14.24 -16.61
N THR A 264 21.21 13.04 -17.16
CA THR A 264 21.04 12.83 -18.61
C THR A 264 19.60 12.95 -19.09
N ARG A 265 18.65 13.31 -18.23
CA ARG A 265 17.23 13.40 -18.55
C ARG A 265 16.68 14.81 -18.48
N ASP A 266 16.15 15.27 -19.61
CA ASP A 266 15.36 16.49 -19.71
C ASP A 266 14.10 16.42 -18.81
N GLY A 267 13.95 17.45 -17.99
CA GLY A 267 12.93 17.58 -16.96
C GLY A 267 11.52 17.82 -17.50
N ASN A 268 10.90 16.83 -18.11
CA ASN A 268 9.50 16.92 -18.51
C ASN A 268 8.64 15.91 -17.72
N ASN A 269 7.94 16.42 -16.69
CA ASN A 269 6.78 15.85 -16.00
C ASN A 269 6.83 14.43 -15.40
N GLY A 270 7.98 13.83 -15.16
CA GLY A 270 8.11 12.53 -14.47
C GLY A 270 8.32 12.69 -12.96
N SER A 271 7.82 11.72 -12.17
CA SER A 271 8.19 11.60 -10.75
C SER A 271 9.69 11.41 -10.61
N TRP A 272 10.30 11.92 -9.52
CA TRP A 272 11.72 11.69 -9.23
C TRP A 272 12.08 10.19 -9.23
N LEU A 273 11.15 9.31 -8.87
CA LEU A 273 11.28 7.85 -8.94
C LEU A 273 11.51 7.38 -10.38
N GLU A 274 10.74 7.90 -11.35
CA GLU A 274 10.88 7.54 -12.76
C GLU A 274 12.20 8.02 -13.37
N LEU A 275 12.77 9.11 -12.81
CA LEU A 275 14.08 9.65 -13.25
C LEU A 275 15.22 8.71 -12.90
N VAL A 276 15.07 7.90 -11.86
CA VAL A 276 16.12 7.03 -11.34
C VAL A 276 16.03 5.60 -11.91
N MET A 277 14.86 5.20 -12.41
CA MET A 277 14.60 3.85 -12.94
C MET A 277 15.33 3.58 -14.25
N THR A 278 15.84 2.35 -14.40
CA THR A 278 16.29 1.85 -15.71
C THR A 278 15.09 1.70 -16.67
N PRO A 279 15.30 1.58 -17.99
CA PRO A 279 14.21 1.31 -18.94
C PRO A 279 13.41 0.06 -18.58
N GLU A 280 14.08 -1.01 -18.13
CA GLU A 280 13.45 -2.28 -17.72
C GLU A 280 12.60 -2.10 -16.46
N GLN A 281 13.13 -1.42 -15.45
CA GLN A 281 12.40 -1.09 -14.22
C GLN A 281 11.17 -0.25 -14.51
N ARG A 282 11.29 0.71 -15.42
CA ARG A 282 10.18 1.56 -15.86
C ARG A 282 9.13 0.74 -16.62
N GLY A 283 9.54 -0.15 -17.52
CA GLY A 283 8.63 -1.05 -18.22
C GLY A 283 7.80 -1.88 -17.24
N LEU A 284 8.45 -2.47 -16.24
CA LEU A 284 7.81 -3.25 -15.19
C LEU A 284 6.87 -2.41 -14.31
N PHE A 285 7.32 -1.21 -13.92
CA PHE A 285 6.51 -0.27 -13.15
C PHE A 285 5.26 0.14 -13.94
N ASN A 286 5.37 0.42 -15.22
CA ASN A 286 4.25 0.75 -16.09
C ASN A 286 3.27 -0.43 -16.23
N GLN A 287 3.75 -1.67 -16.34
CA GLN A 287 2.88 -2.85 -16.35
C GLN A 287 2.11 -3.00 -15.05
N MET A 288 2.77 -2.84 -13.90
CA MET A 288 2.12 -2.88 -12.60
C MET A 288 1.08 -1.77 -12.45
N GLN A 289 1.42 -0.56 -12.89
CA GLN A 289 0.51 0.59 -12.88
C GLN A 289 -0.72 0.35 -13.77
N ALA A 290 -0.52 -0.15 -14.98
CA ALA A 290 -1.61 -0.46 -15.91
C ALA A 290 -2.53 -1.53 -15.32
N THR A 291 -1.96 -2.63 -14.79
CA THR A 291 -2.74 -3.70 -14.14
C THR A 291 -3.59 -3.15 -12.99
N MET A 292 -2.99 -2.39 -12.07
CA MET A 292 -3.71 -1.82 -10.93
C MET A 292 -4.75 -0.78 -11.35
N SER A 293 -4.49 -0.02 -12.42
CA SER A 293 -5.46 0.93 -12.96
C SER A 293 -6.70 0.22 -13.53
N VAL A 294 -6.54 -0.93 -14.16
CA VAL A 294 -7.67 -1.73 -14.64
C VAL A 294 -8.44 -2.35 -13.48
N VAL A 295 -7.77 -2.93 -12.50
CA VAL A 295 -8.39 -3.52 -11.30
C VAL A 295 -9.25 -2.48 -10.60
N GLU A 296 -8.69 -1.36 -10.22
CA GLU A 296 -9.43 -0.28 -9.54
C GLU A 296 -10.51 0.35 -10.44
N GLY A 297 -10.20 0.52 -11.73
CA GLY A 297 -11.13 1.09 -12.70
C GLY A 297 -12.35 0.21 -12.92
N TYR A 298 -12.16 -1.10 -13.02
CA TYR A 298 -13.24 -2.05 -13.17
C TYR A 298 -14.11 -2.15 -11.92
N SER A 299 -13.50 -2.21 -10.74
CA SER A 299 -14.26 -2.19 -9.47
C SER A 299 -15.09 -0.93 -9.33
N ASN A 300 -14.56 0.25 -9.69
CA ASN A 300 -15.33 1.50 -9.71
C ASN A 300 -16.46 1.47 -10.73
N HIS A 301 -16.21 0.95 -11.94
CA HIS A 301 -17.22 0.82 -12.99
C HIS A 301 -18.39 -0.06 -12.53
N VAL A 302 -18.12 -1.26 -12.01
CA VAL A 302 -19.14 -2.20 -11.51
C VAL A 302 -19.91 -1.59 -10.34
N MET A 303 -19.21 -1.04 -9.35
CA MET A 303 -19.81 -0.36 -8.21
C MET A 303 -20.75 0.77 -8.67
N ASN A 304 -20.35 1.55 -9.68
CA ASN A 304 -21.16 2.64 -10.21
C ASN A 304 -22.37 2.12 -10.99
N ALA A 305 -22.19 1.12 -11.84
CA ALA A 305 -23.28 0.56 -12.64
C ALA A 305 -24.36 -0.08 -11.77
N VAL A 306 -23.96 -0.87 -10.77
CA VAL A 306 -24.86 -1.53 -9.84
C VAL A 306 -25.41 -0.53 -8.80
N GLY A 307 -24.55 0.32 -8.25
CA GLY A 307 -24.89 1.27 -7.19
C GLY A 307 -25.92 2.32 -7.63
N LYS A 308 -25.82 2.84 -8.86
CA LYS A 308 -26.80 3.81 -9.40
C LYS A 308 -28.23 3.30 -9.39
N GLN A 309 -28.43 2.00 -9.55
CA GLN A 309 -29.75 1.38 -9.59
C GLN A 309 -30.31 1.08 -8.20
N LEU A 310 -29.44 0.89 -7.21
CA LEU A 310 -29.82 0.31 -5.91
C LEU A 310 -29.68 1.27 -4.73
N ILE A 311 -28.84 2.30 -4.85
CA ILE A 311 -28.54 3.21 -3.75
C ILE A 311 -29.25 4.55 -3.98
N PRO A 312 -30.28 4.87 -3.18
CA PRO A 312 -31.05 6.11 -3.37
C PRO A 312 -30.20 7.37 -3.31
N THR A 313 -29.16 7.37 -2.49
CA THR A 313 -28.26 8.52 -2.31
C THR A 313 -26.95 8.42 -3.11
N TYR A 314 -26.89 7.55 -4.12
CA TYR A 314 -25.70 7.29 -4.91
C TYR A 314 -25.00 8.58 -5.41
N ASP A 315 -25.75 9.49 -6.05
CA ASP A 315 -25.18 10.74 -6.59
C ASP A 315 -24.59 11.65 -5.51
N VAL A 316 -25.16 11.63 -4.31
CA VAL A 316 -24.66 12.40 -3.17
C VAL A 316 -23.35 11.79 -2.68
N ILE A 317 -23.29 10.46 -2.57
CA ILE A 317 -22.09 9.74 -2.12
C ILE A 317 -20.96 9.98 -3.12
N SER A 318 -21.17 9.69 -4.41
CA SER A 318 -20.18 9.81 -5.46
C SER A 318 -19.59 11.24 -5.50
N LYS A 319 -20.46 12.26 -5.61
CA LYS A 319 -20.03 13.68 -5.68
C LYS A 319 -19.25 14.14 -4.44
N ARG A 320 -19.67 13.72 -3.23
CA ARG A 320 -18.99 14.11 -1.99
C ARG A 320 -17.67 13.39 -1.83
N PHE A 321 -17.61 12.12 -2.22
CA PHE A 321 -16.39 11.33 -2.17
C PHE A 321 -15.35 11.83 -3.16
N GLU A 322 -15.74 12.13 -4.42
CA GLU A 322 -14.88 12.74 -5.43
C GLU A 322 -14.30 14.09 -4.98
N ARG A 323 -15.14 14.96 -4.41
CA ARG A 323 -14.67 16.26 -3.87
C ARG A 323 -13.64 16.07 -2.76
N ARG A 324 -13.84 15.09 -1.87
CA ARG A 324 -12.86 14.78 -0.83
C ARG A 324 -11.53 14.33 -1.40
N GLN A 325 -11.54 13.50 -2.44
CA GLN A 325 -10.31 13.07 -3.11
C GLN A 325 -9.53 14.22 -3.72
N GLN A 326 -10.22 15.26 -4.18
CA GLN A 326 -9.61 16.47 -4.76
C GLN A 326 -9.07 17.45 -3.68
N GLN A 327 -9.62 17.42 -2.46
CA GLN A 327 -9.27 18.34 -1.37
C GLN A 327 -8.25 17.72 -0.41
N ARG A 328 -7.03 17.46 -0.91
CA ARG A 328 -5.95 16.97 -0.06
C ARG A 328 -5.28 18.13 0.68
N THR A 329 -4.87 17.86 1.91
CA THR A 329 -4.05 18.83 2.67
C THR A 329 -2.63 18.92 2.09
N PRO A 330 -1.89 20.03 2.31
CA PRO A 330 -0.49 20.16 1.88
C PRO A 330 0.40 19.02 2.40
N ALA A 331 0.15 18.55 3.61
CA ALA A 331 0.87 17.41 4.19
C ALA A 331 0.58 16.10 3.46
N GLU A 332 -0.67 15.89 3.03
CA GLU A 332 -1.05 14.72 2.22
C GLU A 332 -0.44 14.79 0.82
N HIS A 333 -0.38 15.96 0.21
CA HIS A 333 0.33 16.16 -1.07
C HIS A 333 1.82 15.87 -0.94
N LEU A 334 2.47 16.38 0.11
CA LEU A 334 3.89 16.11 0.34
C LEU A 334 4.15 14.62 0.55
N PHE A 335 3.33 13.97 1.39
CA PHE A 335 3.44 12.53 1.65
C PHE A 335 3.20 11.71 0.38
N ALA A 336 2.13 12.01 -0.36
CA ALA A 336 1.79 11.33 -1.59
C ALA A 336 2.89 11.49 -2.66
N ARG A 337 3.51 12.69 -2.73
CA ARG A 337 4.65 12.96 -3.61
C ARG A 337 5.91 12.19 -3.20
N LEU A 338 6.19 12.09 -1.89
CA LEU A 338 7.34 11.34 -1.37
C LEU A 338 7.19 9.82 -1.57
N THR A 339 5.96 9.30 -1.47
CA THR A 339 5.65 7.87 -1.61
C THR A 339 5.23 7.46 -3.03
N GLY A 340 5.08 8.41 -3.95
CA GLY A 340 4.57 8.16 -5.30
C GLY A 340 3.05 7.90 -5.38
N LEU A 341 2.31 8.09 -4.28
CA LEU A 341 0.86 7.88 -4.22
C LEU A 341 0.05 8.89 -5.05
N ASP A 342 0.60 10.07 -5.37
CA ASP A 342 -0.06 11.04 -6.26
C ASP A 342 -0.22 10.49 -7.67
N ILE A 343 0.76 9.75 -8.17
CA ILE A 343 0.73 9.11 -9.49
C ILE A 343 -0.40 8.08 -9.54
N LYS A 344 -0.61 7.33 -8.46
CA LYS A 344 -1.65 6.29 -8.38
C LYS A 344 -3.08 6.85 -8.54
N MET A 345 -3.39 7.99 -7.95
CA MET A 345 -4.76 8.52 -7.97
C MET A 345 -5.20 9.02 -9.35
N GLU A 346 -4.31 9.63 -10.11
CA GLU A 346 -4.62 10.03 -11.49
C GLU A 346 -4.79 8.80 -12.39
N GLN A 347 -3.99 7.78 -12.17
CA GLN A 347 -4.05 6.52 -12.93
C GLN A 347 -5.33 5.73 -12.63
N TYR A 348 -5.83 5.71 -11.40
CA TYR A 348 -7.11 5.08 -11.06
C TYR A 348 -8.29 5.75 -11.79
N ARG A 349 -8.28 7.08 -11.90
CA ARG A 349 -9.28 7.80 -12.71
C ARG A 349 -9.19 7.47 -14.19
N GLN A 350 -7.96 7.34 -14.72
CA GLN A 350 -7.73 6.92 -16.11
C GLN A 350 -8.18 5.48 -16.33
N GLY A 351 -7.95 4.57 -15.37
CA GLY A 351 -8.43 3.20 -15.42
C GLY A 351 -9.95 3.10 -15.47
N GLN A 352 -10.66 3.86 -14.64
CA GLN A 352 -12.12 3.90 -14.72
C GLN A 352 -12.60 4.50 -16.05
N ALA A 353 -12.02 5.61 -16.49
CA ALA A 353 -12.39 6.22 -17.78
C ALA A 353 -12.14 5.26 -18.96
N PHE A 354 -11.07 4.46 -18.92
CA PHE A 354 -10.81 3.39 -19.88
C PHE A 354 -11.93 2.34 -19.89
N VAL A 355 -12.27 1.81 -18.71
CA VAL A 355 -13.33 0.78 -18.59
C VAL A 355 -14.68 1.33 -19.03
N ASP A 356 -15.05 2.54 -18.60
CA ASP A 356 -16.29 3.20 -18.97
C ASP A 356 -16.36 3.41 -20.50
N TYR A 357 -15.28 3.89 -21.11
CA TYR A 357 -15.19 4.09 -22.56
C TYR A 357 -15.41 2.78 -23.33
N VAL A 358 -14.68 1.71 -22.95
CA VAL A 358 -14.81 0.40 -23.62
C VAL A 358 -16.22 -0.17 -23.44
N ALA A 359 -16.79 -0.03 -22.23
CA ALA A 359 -18.16 -0.50 -21.97
C ALA A 359 -19.20 0.26 -22.80
N GLU A 360 -19.06 1.56 -22.99
CA GLU A 360 -19.95 2.40 -23.78
C GLU A 360 -19.89 2.06 -25.29
N HIS A 361 -18.68 1.86 -25.83
CA HIS A 361 -18.49 1.69 -27.28
C HIS A 361 -18.59 0.23 -27.76
N ARG A 362 -18.28 -0.73 -26.90
CA ARG A 362 -18.20 -2.16 -27.27
C ARG A 362 -19.03 -3.08 -26.36
N GLY A 363 -19.63 -2.53 -25.34
CA GLY A 363 -20.42 -3.26 -24.35
C GLY A 363 -19.57 -3.91 -23.25
N HIS A 364 -20.22 -4.21 -22.12
CA HIS A 364 -19.56 -4.79 -20.94
C HIS A 364 -18.89 -6.16 -21.23
N ALA A 365 -19.50 -6.98 -22.10
CA ALA A 365 -18.92 -8.26 -22.49
C ALA A 365 -17.54 -8.12 -23.14
N PHE A 366 -17.27 -7.02 -23.86
CA PHE A 366 -15.96 -6.76 -24.43
C PHE A 366 -14.96 -6.34 -23.36
N VAL A 367 -15.36 -5.54 -22.36
CA VAL A 367 -14.49 -5.17 -21.23
C VAL A 367 -13.96 -6.41 -20.53
N ARG A 368 -14.77 -7.45 -20.36
CA ARG A 368 -14.37 -8.70 -19.69
C ARG A 368 -13.16 -9.40 -20.30
N GLN A 369 -12.82 -9.06 -21.53
CA GLN A 369 -11.62 -9.62 -22.18
C GLN A 369 -10.33 -9.27 -21.43
N VAL A 370 -10.30 -8.20 -20.64
CA VAL A 370 -9.14 -7.87 -19.77
C VAL A 370 -8.81 -9.01 -18.81
N TRP A 371 -9.80 -9.84 -18.45
CA TRP A 371 -9.64 -10.96 -17.52
C TRP A 371 -9.25 -12.29 -18.18
N THR A 372 -9.08 -12.33 -19.49
CA THR A 372 -8.72 -13.56 -20.22
C THR A 372 -7.27 -14.00 -19.92
N GLY A 373 -6.37 -13.06 -19.68
CA GLY A 373 -4.98 -13.36 -19.34
C GLY A 373 -4.08 -12.13 -19.37
N PRO A 374 -2.81 -12.22 -18.95
CA PRO A 374 -1.91 -11.07 -18.85
C PRO A 374 -1.72 -10.31 -20.18
N GLN A 375 -1.72 -11.00 -21.31
CA GLN A 375 -1.57 -10.40 -22.64
C GLN A 375 -2.79 -9.56 -23.07
N TRP A 376 -3.93 -9.72 -22.38
CA TRP A 376 -5.15 -8.97 -22.63
C TRP A 376 -5.23 -7.69 -21.81
N LEU A 377 -4.37 -7.54 -20.79
CA LEU A 377 -4.30 -6.29 -20.03
C LEU A 377 -3.83 -5.14 -20.93
N PRO A 378 -4.39 -3.93 -20.78
CA PRO A 378 -3.92 -2.77 -21.52
C PRO A 378 -2.56 -2.29 -21.00
N THR A 379 -1.81 -1.65 -21.87
CA THR A 379 -0.65 -0.82 -21.48
C THR A 379 -1.10 0.54 -20.94
N ILE A 380 -0.20 1.31 -20.34
CA ILE A 380 -0.50 2.69 -19.90
C ILE A 380 -0.94 3.58 -21.08
N GLU A 381 -0.34 3.39 -22.24
CA GLU A 381 -0.68 4.12 -23.47
C GLU A 381 -2.10 3.76 -23.95
N GLU A 382 -2.48 2.49 -23.85
CA GLU A 382 -3.82 2.01 -24.20
C GLU A 382 -4.89 2.44 -23.17
N ILE A 383 -4.54 2.58 -21.89
CA ILE A 383 -5.44 3.17 -20.89
C ILE A 383 -5.75 4.63 -21.25
N ARG A 384 -4.77 5.38 -21.76
CA ARG A 384 -4.95 6.77 -22.19
C ARG A 384 -5.68 6.89 -23.54
N ASP A 385 -5.57 5.88 -24.38
CA ASP A 385 -6.19 5.80 -25.72
C ASP A 385 -6.85 4.41 -25.88
N PRO A 386 -8.09 4.23 -25.37
CA PRO A 386 -8.78 2.94 -25.32
C PRO A 386 -9.00 2.30 -26.72
N GLU A 387 -9.08 3.09 -27.79
CA GLU A 387 -9.23 2.57 -29.15
C GLU A 387 -8.05 1.69 -29.58
N ARG A 388 -6.85 1.98 -29.09
CA ARG A 388 -5.68 1.14 -29.36
C ARG A 388 -5.84 -0.25 -28.76
N TRP A 389 -6.34 -0.32 -27.51
CA TRP A 389 -6.61 -1.60 -26.85
C TRP A 389 -7.72 -2.37 -27.57
N ILE A 390 -8.82 -1.69 -27.92
CA ILE A 390 -9.93 -2.28 -28.67
C ILE A 390 -9.42 -2.87 -30.00
N THR A 391 -8.62 -2.12 -30.73
CA THR A 391 -8.06 -2.57 -32.02
C THR A 391 -7.17 -3.80 -31.82
N ARG A 392 -6.23 -3.75 -30.86
CA ARG A 392 -5.32 -4.87 -30.59
C ARG A 392 -6.08 -6.13 -30.18
N VAL A 393 -7.03 -6.00 -29.26
CA VAL A 393 -7.78 -7.14 -28.72
C VAL A 393 -8.74 -7.73 -29.77
N SER A 394 -9.28 -6.91 -30.67
CA SER A 394 -10.13 -7.41 -31.77
C SER A 394 -9.37 -8.24 -32.81
N THR A 395 -8.04 -8.22 -32.80
CA THR A 395 -7.18 -9.00 -33.71
C THR A 395 -6.56 -10.24 -33.06
N LEU A 396 -6.74 -10.42 -31.74
CA LEU A 396 -6.33 -11.61 -30.98
C LEU A 396 -7.39 -12.71 -31.06
#